data_4ec7b18051f27e33559d6f187eb55e27
#
_entry.id   4ec7b18051f27e33559d6f187eb55e27
#
_cell.length_a   1.000
_cell.length_b   1.000
_cell.length_c   1.000
_cell.angle_alpha   90.00
_cell.angle_beta   90.00
_cell.angle_gamma   90.00
#
_symmetry.space_group_name_H-M   'P 1'
#
loop_
_entity.id
_entity.type
_entity.pdbx_description
1 polymer ?
#
loop_
_entity_poly.entity_id
_entity_poly.type
_entity_poly.pdbx_seq_one_letter_code
_entity_poly.pdbx_strand_id
1 'polypeptide(L)'
;MATRILMTGGAGYIGATLVPALLNAGHEVTVVDNFMYQENSLASCCAHPHFRVVRGDVRVMDIMRPLLAKADIIIPLAALVGAPICDRDPLTATAVNRDAAAQLLRHAARSQAFLVPITNSGYGIGEPGKPCTEESPLRPVSRYGRDKVELERIIMDRGHAISFRLATVFGMSPRMRIDLLVNDFTYRAVTDRCIVLFESHMKRNYIHVRDVARVFLHGLREFDRLSDSIYNVGLSDANLSKLELCERIQQQIPSLTILEAPTGSDPDKRDYIVSNAKIEATGYKPRYSLDDGICELIKGYTMIRNTRYGNV
;
A
#
# COMPACT_ATOMS: atom_id res chain seq x y z
N MET A 1 -18.21 1.25 -19.78
CA MET A 1 -18.24 2.73 -19.84
C MET A 1 -17.04 3.27 -19.06
N ALA A 2 -16.53 4.46 -19.42
CA ALA A 2 -15.47 5.13 -18.67
C ALA A 2 -16.01 5.54 -17.29
N THR A 3 -15.32 5.17 -16.23
CA THR A 3 -15.66 5.49 -14.84
C THR A 3 -14.83 6.69 -14.40
N ARG A 4 -15.45 7.66 -13.74
CA ARG A 4 -14.77 8.83 -13.19
C ARG A 4 -14.25 8.53 -11.80
N ILE A 5 -12.94 8.47 -11.66
CA ILE A 5 -12.27 8.08 -10.44
C ILE A 5 -11.63 9.31 -9.79
N LEU A 6 -11.96 9.55 -8.53
CA LEU A 6 -11.27 10.51 -7.67
C LEU A 6 -10.26 9.76 -6.79
N MET A 7 -8.99 10.06 -6.96
CA MET A 7 -7.93 9.46 -6.16
C MET A 7 -7.21 10.52 -5.33
N THR A 8 -7.16 10.34 -4.02
CA THR A 8 -6.32 11.19 -3.15
C THR A 8 -4.96 10.53 -2.92
N GLY A 9 -3.88 11.29 -2.85
CA GLY A 9 -2.54 10.73 -2.66
C GLY A 9 -2.01 9.94 -3.88
N GLY A 10 -2.52 10.27 -5.09
CA GLY A 10 -2.20 9.54 -6.30
C GLY A 10 -0.76 9.71 -6.79
N ALA A 11 -0.04 10.74 -6.34
CA ALA A 11 1.38 10.92 -6.64
C ALA A 11 2.32 10.10 -5.72
N GLY A 12 1.75 9.33 -4.76
CA GLY A 12 2.48 8.44 -3.86
C GLY A 12 2.91 7.12 -4.52
N TYR A 13 3.54 6.24 -3.72
CA TYR A 13 4.14 4.98 -4.15
C TYR A 13 3.16 4.05 -4.91
N ILE A 14 1.99 3.79 -4.35
CA ILE A 14 0.96 2.96 -4.99
C ILE A 14 0.31 3.74 -6.14
N GLY A 15 -0.04 5.00 -5.90
CA GLY A 15 -0.75 5.82 -6.87
C GLY A 15 0.01 6.05 -8.17
N ALA A 16 1.34 6.25 -8.10
CA ALA A 16 2.19 6.42 -9.27
C ALA A 16 2.21 5.19 -10.20
N THR A 17 1.84 4.02 -9.69
CA THR A 17 1.66 2.79 -10.49
C THR A 17 0.19 2.58 -10.88
N LEU A 18 -0.75 2.91 -10.00
CA LEU A 18 -2.18 2.69 -10.20
C LEU A 18 -2.79 3.69 -11.20
N VAL A 19 -2.41 4.98 -11.11
CA VAL A 19 -2.97 6.03 -12.00
C VAL A 19 -2.78 5.69 -13.49
N PRO A 20 -1.55 5.40 -13.98
CA PRO A 20 -1.40 5.02 -15.39
C PRO A 20 -2.13 3.72 -15.75
N ALA A 21 -2.25 2.77 -14.83
CA ALA A 21 -2.98 1.52 -15.07
C ALA A 21 -4.50 1.78 -15.25
N LEU A 22 -5.09 2.68 -14.47
CA LEU A 22 -6.49 3.10 -14.60
C LEU A 22 -6.75 3.86 -15.90
N LEU A 23 -5.87 4.79 -16.26
CA LEU A 23 -5.94 5.54 -17.51
C LEU A 23 -5.88 4.61 -18.74
N ASN A 24 -4.92 3.64 -18.72
CA ASN A 24 -4.79 2.64 -19.77
C ASN A 24 -5.99 1.68 -19.86
N ALA A 25 -6.72 1.50 -18.77
CA ALA A 25 -7.98 0.76 -18.75
C ALA A 25 -9.19 1.56 -19.24
N GLY A 26 -8.99 2.84 -19.64
CA GLY A 26 -10.01 3.70 -20.22
C GLY A 26 -10.84 4.49 -19.19
N HIS A 27 -10.38 4.58 -17.93
CA HIS A 27 -11.05 5.40 -16.92
C HIS A 27 -10.60 6.86 -16.95
N GLU A 28 -11.44 7.75 -16.45
CA GLU A 28 -11.09 9.15 -16.18
C GLU A 28 -10.56 9.26 -14.76
N VAL A 29 -9.35 9.77 -14.58
CA VAL A 29 -8.70 9.83 -13.25
C VAL A 29 -8.40 11.27 -12.86
N THR A 30 -9.00 11.71 -11.77
CA THR A 30 -8.66 12.96 -11.09
C THR A 30 -7.86 12.67 -9.84
N VAL A 31 -6.61 13.13 -9.79
CA VAL A 31 -5.73 12.98 -8.63
C VAL A 31 -5.74 14.27 -7.82
N VAL A 32 -5.90 14.14 -6.48
CA VAL A 32 -5.61 15.22 -5.52
C VAL A 32 -4.41 14.79 -4.69
N ASP A 33 -3.35 15.61 -4.70
CA ASP A 33 -2.14 15.37 -3.92
C ASP A 33 -1.54 16.70 -3.46
N ASN A 34 -0.93 16.74 -2.29
CA ASN A 34 -0.25 17.95 -1.81
C ASN A 34 1.20 18.04 -2.32
N PHE A 35 1.70 16.95 -2.93
CA PHE A 35 3.07 16.82 -3.46
C PHE A 35 4.15 17.12 -2.41
N MET A 36 3.95 16.67 -1.17
CA MET A 36 4.87 16.95 -0.06
C MET A 36 6.28 16.43 -0.31
N TYR A 37 6.43 15.42 -1.14
CA TYR A 37 7.74 14.84 -1.48
C TYR A 37 8.40 15.48 -2.70
N GLN A 38 7.73 16.46 -3.36
CA GLN A 38 8.25 17.24 -4.48
C GLN A 38 8.73 16.41 -5.68
N GLU A 39 8.13 15.25 -5.90
CA GLU A 39 8.47 14.35 -7.00
C GLU A 39 7.45 14.46 -8.15
N ASN A 40 7.92 14.20 -9.37
CA ASN A 40 7.12 14.25 -10.61
C ASN A 40 6.61 12.85 -11.04
N SER A 41 6.23 12.04 -10.10
CA SER A 41 5.88 10.61 -10.29
C SER A 41 4.76 10.35 -11.30
N LEU A 42 3.94 11.34 -11.63
CA LEU A 42 2.84 11.27 -12.59
C LEU A 42 3.14 11.99 -13.92
N ALA A 43 4.38 12.39 -14.19
CA ALA A 43 4.76 13.11 -15.40
C ALA A 43 4.37 12.36 -16.69
N SER A 44 4.49 11.04 -16.69
CA SER A 44 4.10 10.18 -17.82
C SER A 44 2.61 10.20 -18.13
N CYS A 45 1.75 10.64 -17.19
CA CYS A 45 0.31 10.73 -17.37
C CYS A 45 -0.14 12.09 -17.94
N CYS A 46 0.73 13.12 -17.94
CA CYS A 46 0.33 14.50 -18.27
C CYS A 46 -0.22 14.67 -19.69
N ALA A 47 0.20 13.85 -20.64
CA ALA A 47 -0.30 13.87 -22.01
C ALA A 47 -1.65 13.17 -22.19
N HIS A 48 -2.13 12.43 -21.16
CA HIS A 48 -3.35 11.64 -21.27
C HIS A 48 -4.60 12.54 -21.13
N PRO A 49 -5.55 12.55 -22.09
CA PRO A 49 -6.70 13.48 -22.10
C PRO A 49 -7.65 13.30 -20.92
N HIS A 50 -7.72 12.10 -20.33
CA HIS A 50 -8.57 11.77 -19.19
C HIS A 50 -7.84 11.85 -17.84
N PHE A 51 -6.63 12.40 -17.83
CA PHE A 51 -5.89 12.66 -16.60
C PHE A 51 -6.08 14.10 -16.13
N ARG A 52 -6.42 14.24 -14.86
CA ARG A 52 -6.49 15.54 -14.17
C ARG A 52 -5.74 15.47 -12.86
N VAL A 53 -5.00 16.52 -12.55
CA VAL A 53 -4.28 16.65 -11.30
C VAL A 53 -4.61 17.97 -10.62
N VAL A 54 -4.85 17.91 -9.32
CA VAL A 54 -5.13 19.05 -8.45
C VAL A 54 -4.12 19.03 -7.31
N ARG A 55 -3.34 20.09 -7.17
CA ARG A 55 -2.52 20.29 -5.98
C ARG A 55 -3.41 20.76 -4.85
N GLY A 56 -3.52 19.95 -3.79
CA GLY A 56 -4.37 20.29 -2.66
C GLY A 56 -4.22 19.31 -1.49
N ASP A 57 -4.62 19.76 -0.32
CA ASP A 57 -4.68 18.93 0.88
C ASP A 57 -6.06 18.27 0.98
N VAL A 58 -6.09 16.98 1.13
CA VAL A 58 -7.31 16.16 1.24
C VAL A 58 -8.18 16.54 2.45
N ARG A 59 -7.64 17.22 3.44
CA ARG A 59 -8.36 17.74 4.62
C ARG A 59 -9.18 18.99 4.32
N VAL A 60 -8.90 19.68 3.20
CA VAL A 60 -9.58 20.92 2.80
C VAL A 60 -10.81 20.59 1.97
N MET A 61 -11.97 20.58 2.62
CA MET A 61 -13.23 20.17 1.98
C MET A 61 -13.69 21.08 0.85
N ASP A 62 -13.30 22.36 0.83
CA ASP A 62 -13.61 23.26 -0.26
C ASP A 62 -12.93 22.86 -1.58
N ILE A 63 -11.77 22.21 -1.50
CA ILE A 63 -11.10 21.58 -2.66
C ILE A 63 -11.80 20.26 -3.01
N MET A 64 -12.16 19.46 -2.00
CA MET A 64 -12.63 18.09 -2.21
C MET A 64 -14.08 18.01 -2.69
N ARG A 65 -15.00 18.84 -2.17
CA ARG A 65 -16.43 18.79 -2.49
C ARG A 65 -16.74 18.86 -3.99
N PRO A 66 -16.20 19.85 -4.76
CA PRO A 66 -16.49 19.93 -6.20
C PRO A 66 -15.90 18.78 -7.01
N LEU A 67 -14.84 18.14 -6.53
CA LEU A 67 -14.23 16.97 -7.16
C LEU A 67 -15.02 15.69 -6.82
N LEU A 68 -15.42 15.56 -5.56
CA LEU A 68 -16.24 14.45 -5.07
C LEU A 68 -17.57 14.39 -5.83
N ALA A 69 -18.24 15.53 -6.03
CA ALA A 69 -19.52 15.60 -6.74
C ALA A 69 -19.46 15.06 -8.20
N LYS A 70 -18.27 14.98 -8.80
CA LYS A 70 -18.07 14.51 -10.17
C LYS A 70 -17.58 13.07 -10.26
N ALA A 71 -17.23 12.45 -9.16
CA ALA A 71 -16.67 11.10 -9.12
C ALA A 71 -17.77 10.04 -9.08
N ASP A 72 -17.52 8.91 -9.71
CA ASP A 72 -18.32 7.70 -9.56
C ASP A 72 -17.72 6.82 -8.48
N ILE A 73 -16.37 6.77 -8.44
CA ILE A 73 -15.59 5.96 -7.51
C ILE A 73 -14.51 6.80 -6.83
N ILE A 74 -14.29 6.55 -5.55
CA ILE A 74 -13.29 7.22 -4.73
C ILE A 74 -12.24 6.20 -4.26
N ILE A 75 -10.95 6.53 -4.46
CA ILE A 75 -9.81 5.74 -3.98
C ILE A 75 -8.97 6.61 -3.04
N PRO A 76 -9.16 6.50 -1.72
CA PRO A 76 -8.44 7.33 -0.74
C PRO A 76 -7.07 6.74 -0.41
N LEU A 77 -6.04 7.08 -1.23
CA LEU A 77 -4.65 6.66 -1.00
C LEU A 77 -3.86 7.63 -0.12
N ALA A 78 -4.31 8.88 0.04
CA ALA A 78 -3.59 9.87 0.84
C ALA A 78 -3.39 9.37 2.28
N ALA A 79 -2.14 9.20 2.68
CA ALA A 79 -1.77 8.73 4.01
C ALA A 79 -0.31 9.08 4.33
N LEU A 80 -0.03 9.34 5.59
CA LEU A 80 1.30 9.28 6.17
C LEU A 80 1.56 7.84 6.59
N VAL A 81 2.52 7.17 5.96
CA VAL A 81 2.72 5.72 6.10
C VAL A 81 4.07 5.41 6.72
N GLY A 82 4.05 4.58 7.76
CA GLY A 82 5.21 4.16 8.54
C GLY A 82 5.13 4.69 9.97
N ALA A 83 5.57 3.85 10.94
CA ALA A 83 5.52 4.21 12.35
C ALA A 83 6.33 5.49 12.65
N PRO A 84 7.57 5.67 12.13
CA PRO A 84 8.37 6.86 12.47
C PRO A 84 7.70 8.19 12.10
N ILE A 85 7.07 8.29 10.93
CA ILE A 85 6.41 9.53 10.50
C ILE A 85 5.11 9.78 11.28
N CYS A 86 4.35 8.71 11.57
CA CYS A 86 3.11 8.81 12.32
C CYS A 86 3.36 9.12 13.81
N ASP A 87 4.46 8.67 14.37
CA ASP A 87 4.81 8.92 15.78
C ASP A 87 5.43 10.31 15.98
N ARG A 88 6.06 10.88 14.93
CA ARG A 88 6.62 12.24 14.96
C ARG A 88 5.53 13.31 15.06
N ASP A 89 4.43 13.15 14.32
CA ASP A 89 3.25 14.03 14.38
C ASP A 89 1.96 13.20 14.36
N PRO A 90 1.55 12.72 15.55
CA PRO A 90 0.38 11.84 15.68
C PRO A 90 -0.95 12.49 15.28
N LEU A 91 -1.09 13.80 15.50
CA LEU A 91 -2.31 14.54 15.18
C LEU A 91 -2.49 14.65 13.67
N THR A 92 -1.46 15.09 12.96
CA THR A 92 -1.49 15.18 11.50
C THR A 92 -1.64 13.78 10.88
N ALA A 93 -0.98 12.75 11.43
CA ALA A 93 -1.11 11.39 10.95
C ALA A 93 -2.57 10.92 11.01
N THR A 94 -3.24 11.04 12.15
CA THR A 94 -4.65 10.65 12.30
C THR A 94 -5.56 11.51 11.41
N ALA A 95 -5.34 12.84 11.35
CA ALA A 95 -6.13 13.74 10.52
C ALA A 95 -6.08 13.38 9.03
N VAL A 96 -4.93 12.89 8.52
CA VAL A 96 -4.77 12.47 7.12
C VAL A 96 -5.23 11.02 6.93
N ASN A 97 -4.80 10.09 7.80
CA ASN A 97 -4.96 8.64 7.59
C ASN A 97 -6.39 8.15 7.83
N ARG A 98 -7.12 8.81 8.69
CA ARG A 98 -8.48 8.43 9.09
C ARG A 98 -9.50 9.53 8.80
N ASP A 99 -9.30 10.73 9.39
CA ASP A 99 -10.34 11.76 9.45
C ASP A 99 -10.67 12.34 8.08
N ALA A 100 -9.65 12.56 7.23
CA ALA A 100 -9.86 13.06 5.86
C ALA A 100 -10.69 12.07 5.03
N ALA A 101 -10.34 10.78 5.04
CA ALA A 101 -11.10 9.75 4.35
C ALA A 101 -12.53 9.60 4.92
N ALA A 102 -12.69 9.65 6.24
CA ALA A 102 -14.00 9.66 6.88
C ALA A 102 -14.86 10.88 6.50
N GLN A 103 -14.22 12.05 6.28
CA GLN A 103 -14.93 13.23 5.77
C GLN A 103 -15.40 13.02 4.32
N LEU A 104 -14.55 12.44 3.45
CA LEU A 104 -14.99 12.10 2.09
C LEU A 104 -16.21 11.18 2.09
N LEU A 105 -16.22 10.16 2.96
CA LEU A 105 -17.36 9.25 3.12
C LEU A 105 -18.64 9.97 3.53
N ARG A 106 -18.56 10.93 4.46
CA ARG A 106 -19.73 11.71 4.92
C ARG A 106 -20.31 12.62 3.85
N HIS A 107 -19.48 13.14 2.94
CA HIS A 107 -19.89 14.07 1.89
C HIS A 107 -20.20 13.37 0.54
N ALA A 108 -19.82 12.10 0.41
CA ALA A 108 -20.10 11.33 -0.79
C ALA A 108 -21.58 10.92 -0.87
N ALA A 109 -22.15 10.98 -2.07
CA ALA A 109 -23.49 10.45 -2.35
C ALA A 109 -23.51 8.92 -2.10
N ARG A 110 -24.65 8.38 -1.71
CA ARG A 110 -24.81 6.92 -1.46
C ARG A 110 -24.49 6.06 -2.69
N SER A 111 -24.71 6.59 -3.88
CA SER A 111 -24.39 5.93 -5.16
C SER A 111 -22.91 5.89 -5.50
N GLN A 112 -22.08 6.68 -4.82
CA GLN A 112 -20.62 6.70 -5.07
C GLN A 112 -19.95 5.54 -4.35
N ALA A 113 -19.11 4.81 -5.06
CA ALA A 113 -18.40 3.65 -4.56
C ALA A 113 -17.02 4.00 -3.99
N PHE A 114 -16.53 3.15 -3.09
CA PHE A 114 -15.19 3.29 -2.52
C PHE A 114 -14.37 2.02 -2.70
N LEU A 115 -13.12 2.17 -3.19
CA LEU A 115 -12.10 1.12 -3.15
C LEU A 115 -11.00 1.58 -2.22
N VAL A 116 -10.83 0.92 -1.08
CA VAL A 116 -10.04 1.46 0.02
C VAL A 116 -8.84 0.58 0.34
N PRO A 117 -7.62 1.14 0.27
CA PRO A 117 -6.43 0.45 0.75
C PRO A 117 -6.36 0.51 2.27
N ILE A 118 -6.47 -0.64 2.88
CA ILE A 118 -6.21 -0.88 4.31
C ILE A 118 -4.88 -1.63 4.44
N THR A 119 -4.60 -2.25 5.55
CA THR A 119 -3.31 -2.88 5.81
C THR A 119 -3.44 -4.15 6.64
N ASN A 120 -2.66 -5.17 6.30
CA ASN A 120 -2.48 -6.35 7.15
C ASN A 120 -1.84 -6.02 8.51
N SER A 121 -1.27 -4.82 8.68
CA SER A 121 -0.78 -4.36 10.00
C SER A 121 -1.86 -4.32 11.08
N GLY A 122 -3.14 -4.35 10.69
CA GLY A 122 -4.26 -4.48 11.59
C GLY A 122 -4.25 -5.77 12.42
N TYR A 123 -3.64 -6.84 11.93
CA TYR A 123 -3.55 -8.12 12.67
C TYR A 123 -2.58 -8.04 13.86
N GLY A 124 -1.54 -7.19 13.77
CA GLY A 124 -0.56 -6.99 14.84
C GLY A 124 0.32 -8.22 15.06
N ILE A 125 0.01 -9.03 16.09
CA ILE A 125 0.67 -10.31 16.36
C ILE A 125 -0.38 -11.40 16.18
N GLY A 126 -0.16 -12.27 15.19
CA GLY A 126 -1.03 -13.41 14.88
C GLY A 126 -0.83 -14.58 15.85
N GLU A 127 -1.66 -15.60 15.70
CA GLU A 127 -1.48 -16.88 16.41
C GLU A 127 -0.39 -17.71 15.70
N PRO A 128 0.56 -18.29 16.44
CA PRO A 128 1.61 -19.10 15.83
C PRO A 128 1.08 -20.21 14.92
N GLY A 129 1.59 -20.27 13.70
CA GLY A 129 1.23 -21.30 12.72
C GLY A 129 -0.16 -21.17 12.09
N LYS A 130 -1.00 -20.20 12.51
CA LYS A 130 -2.36 -20.02 12.01
C LYS A 130 -2.44 -18.78 11.11
N PRO A 131 -2.81 -18.94 9.84
CA PRO A 131 -2.98 -17.78 8.96
C PRO A 131 -4.12 -16.87 9.41
N CYS A 132 -3.87 -15.55 9.42
CA CYS A 132 -4.91 -14.54 9.59
C CYS A 132 -5.81 -14.50 8.35
N THR A 133 -7.10 -14.61 8.56
CA THR A 133 -8.16 -14.42 7.57
C THR A 133 -8.85 -13.08 7.81
N GLU A 134 -9.79 -12.71 6.95
CA GLU A 134 -10.56 -11.47 7.10
C GLU A 134 -11.41 -11.45 8.38
N GLU A 135 -11.76 -12.63 8.92
CA GLU A 135 -12.51 -12.83 10.16
C GLU A 135 -11.63 -12.84 11.41
N SER A 136 -10.31 -12.88 11.24
CA SER A 136 -9.36 -12.88 12.37
C SER A 136 -9.43 -11.58 13.15
N PRO A 137 -9.28 -11.61 14.49
CA PRO A 137 -9.31 -10.41 15.31
C PRO A 137 -8.19 -9.44 14.94
N LEU A 138 -8.53 -8.15 14.88
CA LEU A 138 -7.58 -7.07 14.62
C LEU A 138 -7.01 -6.56 15.95
N ARG A 139 -5.68 -6.58 16.09
CA ARG A 139 -4.95 -6.15 17.29
C ARG A 139 -3.76 -5.25 16.89
N PRO A 140 -4.02 -4.08 16.26
CA PRO A 140 -2.95 -3.25 15.69
C PRO A 140 -2.02 -2.72 16.78
N VAL A 141 -0.72 -2.93 16.61
CA VAL A 141 0.33 -2.48 17.55
C VAL A 141 0.74 -1.02 17.31
N SER A 142 0.65 -0.53 16.06
CA SER A 142 1.04 0.84 15.70
C SER A 142 -0.17 1.80 15.60
N ARG A 143 0.08 3.11 15.73
CA ARG A 143 -0.92 4.15 15.47
C ARG A 143 -1.49 4.03 14.06
N TYR A 144 -0.62 3.92 13.06
CA TYR A 144 -1.04 3.73 11.68
C TYR A 144 -2.01 2.55 11.51
N GLY A 145 -1.72 1.42 12.13
CA GLY A 145 -2.60 0.25 12.11
C GLY A 145 -3.96 0.53 12.76
N ARG A 146 -3.98 1.23 13.90
CA ARG A 146 -5.24 1.61 14.57
C ARG A 146 -6.10 2.55 13.72
N ASP A 147 -5.50 3.61 13.15
CA ASP A 147 -6.22 4.56 12.29
C ASP A 147 -6.83 3.86 11.07
N LYS A 148 -6.09 2.91 10.45
CA LYS A 148 -6.57 2.16 9.29
C LYS A 148 -7.68 1.16 9.64
N VAL A 149 -7.59 0.48 10.78
CA VAL A 149 -8.66 -0.42 11.27
C VAL A 149 -9.94 0.36 11.56
N GLU A 150 -9.82 1.52 12.20
CA GLU A 150 -10.98 2.37 12.47
C GLU A 150 -11.61 2.91 11.17
N LEU A 151 -10.78 3.33 10.21
CA LEU A 151 -11.25 3.75 8.89
C LEU A 151 -11.97 2.63 8.16
N GLU A 152 -11.43 1.40 8.19
CA GLU A 152 -12.09 0.23 7.59
C GLU A 152 -13.49 0.03 8.16
N ARG A 153 -13.65 0.10 9.49
CA ARG A 153 -14.95 -0.02 10.14
C ARG A 153 -15.93 1.05 9.64
N ILE A 154 -15.52 2.32 9.62
CA ILE A 154 -16.35 3.44 9.15
C ILE A 154 -16.79 3.22 7.70
N ILE A 155 -15.91 2.71 6.84
CA ILE A 155 -16.19 2.47 5.43
C ILE A 155 -17.18 1.32 5.25
N MET A 156 -16.96 0.22 5.95
CA MET A 156 -17.83 -0.96 5.87
C MET A 156 -19.22 -0.68 6.46
N ASP A 157 -19.31 0.13 7.53
CA ASP A 157 -20.58 0.58 8.08
C ASP A 157 -21.39 1.46 7.10
N ARG A 158 -20.70 2.23 6.24
CA ARG A 158 -21.35 3.02 5.17
C ARG A 158 -21.89 2.13 4.05
N GLY A 159 -21.18 1.08 3.71
CA GLY A 159 -21.45 0.22 2.57
C GLY A 159 -21.07 0.82 1.22
N HIS A 160 -21.31 0.08 0.14
CA HIS A 160 -20.95 0.38 -1.25
C HIS A 160 -19.45 0.58 -1.39
N ALA A 161 -18.67 -0.34 -0.81
CA ALA A 161 -17.22 -0.25 -0.71
C ALA A 161 -16.54 -1.62 -0.77
N ILE A 162 -15.29 -1.63 -1.24
CA ILE A 162 -14.39 -2.77 -1.13
C ILE A 162 -13.19 -2.34 -0.27
N SER A 163 -12.87 -3.12 0.76
CA SER A 163 -11.68 -2.95 1.57
C SER A 163 -10.60 -3.94 1.15
N PHE A 164 -9.41 -3.44 0.80
CA PHE A 164 -8.23 -4.25 0.53
C PHE A 164 -7.22 -4.13 1.66
N ARG A 165 -7.09 -5.16 2.51
CA ARG A 165 -6.02 -5.28 3.51
C ARG A 165 -4.75 -5.70 2.80
N LEU A 166 -3.95 -4.72 2.39
CA LEU A 166 -2.72 -4.94 1.64
C LEU A 166 -1.63 -5.54 2.53
N ALA A 167 -0.94 -6.52 2.01
CA ALA A 167 0.34 -7.01 2.53
C ALA A 167 1.43 -5.93 2.44
N THR A 168 2.63 -6.20 2.93
CA THR A 168 3.77 -5.32 2.78
C THR A 168 4.09 -5.16 1.30
N VAL A 169 3.85 -3.95 0.77
CA VAL A 169 4.02 -3.67 -0.66
C VAL A 169 5.49 -3.50 -0.98
N PHE A 170 5.93 -4.03 -2.14
CA PHE A 170 7.31 -3.93 -2.62
C PHE A 170 7.37 -3.73 -4.15
N GLY A 171 8.56 -3.47 -4.68
CA GLY A 171 8.81 -3.31 -6.11
C GLY A 171 9.08 -1.87 -6.53
N MET A 172 9.50 -1.68 -7.78
CA MET A 172 9.80 -0.36 -8.34
C MET A 172 8.53 0.45 -8.64
N SER A 173 8.57 1.73 -8.30
CA SER A 173 7.53 2.71 -8.61
C SER A 173 8.16 4.05 -8.98
N PRO A 174 7.53 4.87 -9.85
CA PRO A 174 7.99 6.22 -10.15
C PRO A 174 8.14 7.12 -8.90
N ARG A 175 7.32 6.90 -7.87
CA ARG A 175 7.52 7.43 -6.51
C ARG A 175 8.03 6.28 -5.63
N MET A 176 9.34 6.21 -5.46
CA MET A 176 9.95 5.09 -4.74
C MET A 176 9.81 5.24 -3.22
N ARG A 177 9.73 4.11 -2.53
CA ARG A 177 9.80 3.99 -1.06
C ARG A 177 10.85 2.96 -0.68
N ILE A 178 12.06 3.46 -0.42
CA ILE A 178 13.18 2.59 -0.03
C ILE A 178 12.97 2.03 1.39
N ASP A 179 12.24 2.73 2.25
CA ASP A 179 11.95 2.35 3.65
C ASP A 179 11.05 1.12 3.83
N LEU A 180 10.44 0.59 2.76
CA LEU A 180 9.66 -0.65 2.83
C LEU A 180 10.56 -1.88 2.90
N LEU A 181 10.21 -2.86 3.74
CA LEU A 181 11.09 -3.95 4.16
C LEU A 181 11.85 -4.66 3.01
N VAL A 182 11.14 -5.13 1.96
CA VAL A 182 11.79 -5.78 0.81
C VAL A 182 12.65 -4.78 0.04
N ASN A 183 12.16 -3.55 -0.12
CA ASN A 183 12.85 -2.48 -0.83
C ASN A 183 14.13 -2.07 -0.08
N ASP A 184 14.06 -1.88 1.25
CA ASP A 184 15.21 -1.52 2.10
C ASP A 184 16.27 -2.63 2.12
N PHE A 185 15.85 -3.86 2.34
CA PHE A 185 16.78 -4.99 2.40
C PHE A 185 17.48 -5.22 1.05
N THR A 186 16.73 -5.11 -0.05
CA THR A 186 17.35 -5.20 -1.39
C THR A 186 18.28 -4.01 -1.66
N TYR A 187 17.91 -2.79 -1.21
CA TYR A 187 18.76 -1.62 -1.34
C TYR A 187 20.09 -1.80 -0.59
N ARG A 188 20.04 -2.21 0.69
CA ARG A 188 21.23 -2.51 1.51
C ARG A 188 22.08 -3.63 0.92
N ALA A 189 21.42 -4.67 0.39
CA ALA A 189 22.16 -5.75 -0.27
C ALA A 189 22.97 -5.28 -1.48
N VAL A 190 22.42 -4.33 -2.27
CA VAL A 190 23.10 -3.75 -3.45
C VAL A 190 24.20 -2.77 -3.03
N THR A 191 23.93 -1.91 -2.02
CA THR A 191 24.84 -0.80 -1.65
C THR A 191 25.87 -1.20 -0.60
N ASP A 192 25.42 -1.83 0.48
CA ASP A 192 26.21 -2.09 1.68
C ASP A 192 26.73 -3.53 1.74
N ARG A 193 26.07 -4.45 1.00
CA ARG A 193 26.35 -5.90 1.00
C ARG A 193 26.31 -6.55 2.39
N CYS A 194 25.61 -5.91 3.30
CA CYS A 194 25.45 -6.37 4.67
C CYS A 194 24.08 -5.98 5.21
N ILE A 195 23.38 -6.92 5.84
CA ILE A 195 22.14 -6.67 6.57
C ILE A 195 22.27 -7.23 7.98
N VAL A 196 21.96 -6.40 8.98
CA VAL A 196 21.89 -6.79 10.36
C VAL A 196 20.41 -6.95 10.73
N LEU A 197 20.02 -8.15 11.17
CA LEU A 197 18.65 -8.48 11.53
C LEU A 197 18.46 -8.48 13.04
N PHE A 198 17.39 -7.82 13.49
CA PHE A 198 16.83 -7.96 14.83
C PHE A 198 15.52 -8.74 14.74
N GLU A 199 15.31 -9.68 15.68
CA GLU A 199 14.09 -10.50 15.71
C GLU A 199 13.80 -11.09 14.31
N SER A 200 14.77 -11.78 13.74
CA SER A 200 14.84 -12.31 12.37
C SER A 200 13.69 -13.26 12.02
N HIS A 201 13.09 -13.89 13.03
CA HIS A 201 11.99 -14.86 12.92
C HIS A 201 10.63 -14.23 12.59
N MET A 202 10.45 -12.92 12.84
CA MET A 202 9.16 -12.24 12.63
C MET A 202 8.71 -12.28 11.18
N LYS A 203 7.49 -12.78 10.96
CA LYS A 203 6.92 -13.01 9.62
C LYS A 203 6.06 -11.85 9.12
N ARG A 204 6.05 -11.70 7.80
CA ARG A 204 5.19 -10.79 7.05
C ARG A 204 4.69 -11.46 5.79
N ASN A 205 3.57 -10.97 5.27
CA ASN A 205 3.12 -11.25 3.92
C ASN A 205 3.52 -10.09 2.99
N TYR A 206 3.76 -10.38 1.73
CA TYR A 206 4.25 -9.42 0.73
C TYR A 206 3.36 -9.36 -0.51
N ILE A 207 3.37 -8.22 -1.23
CA ILE A 207 2.66 -8.02 -2.50
C ILE A 207 3.41 -7.04 -3.39
N HIS A 208 3.53 -7.33 -4.68
CA HIS A 208 4.16 -6.43 -5.63
C HIS A 208 3.27 -5.21 -5.93
N VAL A 209 3.85 -4.01 -6.04
CA VAL A 209 3.10 -2.75 -6.24
C VAL A 209 2.24 -2.77 -7.52
N ARG A 210 2.67 -3.46 -8.58
CA ARG A 210 1.87 -3.64 -9.79
C ARG A 210 0.70 -4.60 -9.57
N ASP A 211 0.83 -5.58 -8.71
CA ASP A 211 -0.29 -6.46 -8.34
C ASP A 211 -1.29 -5.73 -7.44
N VAL A 212 -0.83 -4.75 -6.63
CA VAL A 212 -1.76 -3.82 -5.97
C VAL A 212 -2.57 -3.05 -7.03
N ALA A 213 -1.95 -2.49 -8.07
CA ALA A 213 -2.70 -1.83 -9.13
C ALA A 213 -3.69 -2.79 -9.83
N ARG A 214 -3.30 -4.05 -10.03
CA ARG A 214 -4.15 -5.08 -10.65
C ARG A 214 -5.35 -5.46 -9.77
N VAL A 215 -5.21 -5.51 -8.44
CA VAL A 215 -6.36 -5.82 -7.57
C VAL A 215 -7.35 -4.68 -7.53
N PHE A 216 -6.92 -3.42 -7.63
CA PHE A 216 -7.83 -2.29 -7.78
C PHE A 216 -8.60 -2.36 -9.10
N LEU A 217 -7.94 -2.66 -10.23
CA LEU A 217 -8.61 -2.90 -11.51
C LEU A 217 -9.58 -4.09 -11.46
N HIS A 218 -9.22 -5.16 -10.75
CA HIS A 218 -10.10 -6.31 -10.52
C HIS A 218 -11.34 -5.90 -9.71
N GLY A 219 -11.15 -5.16 -8.62
CA GLY A 219 -12.24 -4.65 -7.80
C GLY A 219 -13.17 -3.68 -8.54
N LEU A 220 -12.64 -2.85 -9.46
CA LEU A 220 -13.44 -1.99 -10.32
C LEU A 220 -14.31 -2.81 -11.28
N ARG A 221 -13.72 -3.80 -11.95
CA ARG A 221 -14.41 -4.64 -12.93
C ARG A 221 -15.49 -5.52 -12.30
N GLU A 222 -15.22 -6.04 -11.12
CA GLU A 222 -16.09 -6.99 -10.41
C GLU A 222 -16.84 -6.32 -9.24
N PHE A 223 -16.99 -4.98 -9.27
CA PHE A 223 -17.44 -4.22 -8.11
C PHE A 223 -18.76 -4.74 -7.52
N ASP A 224 -19.75 -5.00 -8.36
CA ASP A 224 -21.08 -5.47 -7.90
C ASP A 224 -21.00 -6.80 -7.16
N ARG A 225 -20.05 -7.66 -7.51
CA ARG A 225 -19.85 -8.97 -6.87
C ARG A 225 -19.00 -8.89 -5.61
N LEU A 226 -18.09 -7.92 -5.55
CA LEU A 226 -17.07 -7.80 -4.50
C LEU A 226 -17.38 -6.74 -3.46
N SER A 227 -18.38 -5.88 -3.71
CA SER A 227 -18.73 -4.79 -2.80
C SER A 227 -19.16 -5.30 -1.42
N ASP A 228 -19.06 -4.41 -0.44
CA ASP A 228 -19.41 -4.64 0.96
C ASP A 228 -18.63 -5.79 1.61
N SER A 229 -17.40 -5.99 1.13
CA SER A 229 -16.52 -7.05 1.62
C SER A 229 -15.09 -6.57 1.82
N ILE A 230 -14.41 -7.27 2.72
CA ILE A 230 -13.01 -7.08 3.06
C ILE A 230 -12.21 -8.22 2.43
N TYR A 231 -11.04 -7.92 1.87
CA TYR A 231 -10.15 -8.89 1.26
C TYR A 231 -8.71 -8.68 1.70
N ASN A 232 -8.05 -9.74 2.16
CA ASN A 232 -6.60 -9.78 2.25
C ASN A 232 -5.99 -9.83 0.86
N VAL A 233 -4.93 -9.06 0.63
CA VAL A 233 -4.26 -8.98 -0.67
C VAL A 233 -2.76 -9.14 -0.50
N GLY A 234 -2.24 -10.28 -0.89
CA GLY A 234 -0.83 -10.65 -0.77
C GLY A 234 -0.45 -11.82 -1.67
N LEU A 235 0.78 -12.25 -1.59
CA LEU A 235 1.29 -13.45 -2.20
C LEU A 235 1.12 -14.63 -1.23
N SER A 236 0.39 -15.67 -1.63
CA SER A 236 0.12 -16.83 -0.76
C SER A 236 1.38 -17.66 -0.48
N ASP A 237 2.39 -17.59 -1.35
CA ASP A 237 3.70 -18.23 -1.23
C ASP A 237 4.78 -17.35 -0.58
N ALA A 238 4.43 -16.15 -0.13
CA ALA A 238 5.37 -15.20 0.48
C ALA A 238 4.92 -14.73 1.87
N ASN A 239 4.64 -15.68 2.76
CA ASN A 239 4.55 -15.48 4.21
C ASN A 239 5.91 -15.80 4.83
N LEU A 240 6.86 -14.86 4.75
CA LEU A 240 8.26 -15.11 5.10
C LEU A 240 8.69 -14.32 6.34
N SER A 241 9.63 -14.91 7.08
CA SER A 241 10.38 -14.20 8.12
C SER A 241 11.38 -13.22 7.49
N LYS A 242 11.95 -12.34 8.31
CA LYS A 242 13.01 -11.43 7.82
C LYS A 242 14.24 -12.21 7.35
N LEU A 243 14.57 -13.30 8.03
CA LEU A 243 15.70 -14.17 7.62
C LEU A 243 15.41 -14.82 6.27
N GLU A 244 14.27 -15.49 6.13
CA GLU A 244 13.85 -16.13 4.87
C GLU A 244 13.82 -15.13 3.71
N LEU A 245 13.38 -13.88 3.95
CA LEU A 245 13.45 -12.79 2.97
C LEU A 245 14.90 -12.46 2.58
N CYS A 246 15.79 -12.32 3.56
CA CYS A 246 17.21 -12.04 3.30
C CYS A 246 17.89 -13.17 2.51
N GLU A 247 17.55 -14.42 2.80
CA GLU A 247 18.06 -15.58 2.07
C GLU A 247 17.59 -15.56 0.59
N ARG A 248 16.35 -15.17 0.32
CA ARG A 248 15.85 -14.97 -1.05
C ARG A 248 16.60 -13.86 -1.78
N ILE A 249 16.92 -12.76 -1.10
CA ILE A 249 17.73 -11.67 -1.66
C ILE A 249 19.17 -12.17 -1.91
N GLN A 250 19.76 -12.93 -0.98
CA GLN A 250 21.12 -13.45 -1.09
C GLN A 250 21.26 -14.42 -2.28
N GLN A 251 20.23 -15.19 -2.62
CA GLN A 251 20.24 -16.04 -3.83
C GLN A 251 20.48 -15.23 -5.11
N GLN A 252 20.01 -13.97 -5.15
CA GLN A 252 20.21 -13.07 -6.29
C GLN A 252 21.44 -12.16 -6.14
N ILE A 253 21.92 -11.95 -4.91
CA ILE A 253 23.13 -11.18 -4.56
C ILE A 253 24.02 -12.04 -3.65
N PRO A 254 24.80 -13.00 -4.20
CA PRO A 254 25.60 -13.94 -3.40
C PRO A 254 26.65 -13.28 -2.51
N SER A 255 27.01 -12.03 -2.78
CA SER A 255 27.96 -11.23 -1.97
C SER A 255 27.31 -10.60 -0.71
N LEU A 256 26.00 -10.79 -0.49
CA LEU A 256 25.31 -10.30 0.71
C LEU A 256 25.75 -11.09 1.96
N THR A 257 26.16 -10.37 3.00
CA THR A 257 26.36 -10.93 4.33
C THR A 257 25.13 -10.67 5.20
N ILE A 258 24.58 -11.71 5.81
CA ILE A 258 23.44 -11.62 6.73
C ILE A 258 23.96 -11.87 8.14
N LEU A 259 23.71 -10.95 9.05
CA LEU A 259 24.09 -11.03 10.45
C LEU A 259 22.83 -10.97 11.33
N GLU A 260 22.66 -11.94 12.21
CA GLU A 260 21.61 -11.89 13.23
C GLU A 260 22.19 -11.28 14.51
N ALA A 261 21.61 -10.15 14.95
CA ALA A 261 22.04 -9.49 16.17
C ALA A 261 21.50 -10.25 17.39
N PRO A 262 22.37 -10.67 18.34
CA PRO A 262 21.95 -11.43 19.53
C PRO A 262 21.16 -10.57 20.53
N THR A 263 21.28 -9.24 20.43
CA THR A 263 20.62 -8.26 21.32
C THR A 263 20.08 -7.11 20.52
N GLY A 264 19.00 -6.50 21.00
CA GLY A 264 18.29 -5.41 20.34
C GLY A 264 16.84 -5.81 20.03
N SER A 265 16.05 -4.86 19.60
CA SER A 265 14.66 -5.10 19.20
C SER A 265 14.31 -4.30 17.94
N ASP A 266 13.48 -4.88 17.09
CA ASP A 266 12.85 -4.14 16.02
C ASP A 266 11.69 -3.30 16.57
N PRO A 267 11.61 -2.00 16.30
CA PRO A 267 10.44 -1.20 16.67
C PRO A 267 9.15 -1.70 16.02
N ASP A 268 9.22 -2.40 14.89
CA ASP A 268 8.09 -3.01 14.21
C ASP A 268 7.86 -4.45 14.66
N LYS A 269 7.13 -4.62 15.77
CA LYS A 269 6.85 -5.91 16.42
C LYS A 269 5.72 -6.71 15.79
N ARG A 270 5.37 -6.46 14.55
CA ARG A 270 4.35 -7.26 13.85
C ARG A 270 4.90 -8.64 13.50
N ASP A 271 4.10 -9.67 13.77
CA ASP A 271 4.44 -11.06 13.45
C ASP A 271 3.16 -11.83 13.10
N TYR A 272 2.94 -12.09 11.83
CA TYR A 272 1.76 -12.80 11.35
C TYR A 272 1.99 -13.43 9.97
N ILE A 273 1.22 -14.46 9.68
CA ILE A 273 1.01 -15.02 8.34
C ILE A 273 -0.42 -14.75 7.90
N VAL A 274 -0.67 -14.63 6.60
CA VAL A 274 -1.96 -14.20 6.06
C VAL A 274 -2.44 -15.18 5.00
N SER A 275 -3.74 -15.49 5.03
CA SER A 275 -4.43 -16.19 3.96
C SER A 275 -5.00 -15.17 2.96
N ASN A 276 -4.70 -15.34 1.68
CA ASN A 276 -5.26 -14.56 0.58
C ASN A 276 -6.34 -15.35 -0.20
N ALA A 277 -6.78 -16.48 0.33
CA ALA A 277 -7.68 -17.40 -0.36
C ALA A 277 -9.01 -16.75 -0.77
N LYS A 278 -9.54 -15.81 0.02
CA LYS A 278 -10.81 -15.12 -0.26
C LYS A 278 -10.73 -14.30 -1.55
N ILE A 279 -9.68 -13.49 -1.73
CA ILE A 279 -9.51 -12.70 -2.97
C ILE A 279 -9.15 -13.61 -4.15
N GLU A 280 -8.36 -14.65 -3.96
CA GLU A 280 -8.01 -15.60 -5.00
C GLU A 280 -9.22 -16.36 -5.54
N ALA A 281 -10.18 -16.71 -4.66
CA ALA A 281 -11.45 -17.34 -5.04
C ALA A 281 -12.34 -16.44 -5.93
N THR A 282 -12.08 -15.13 -5.98
CA THR A 282 -12.77 -14.21 -6.90
C THR A 282 -12.22 -14.26 -8.33
N GLY A 283 -11.17 -15.03 -8.58
CA GLY A 283 -10.46 -15.10 -9.85
C GLY A 283 -9.28 -14.11 -9.96
N TYR A 284 -9.01 -13.31 -8.92
CA TYR A 284 -7.79 -12.52 -8.84
C TYR A 284 -6.58 -13.43 -8.59
N LYS A 285 -5.50 -13.22 -9.35
CA LYS A 285 -4.21 -13.87 -9.13
C LYS A 285 -3.09 -12.85 -9.25
N PRO A 286 -2.19 -12.75 -8.28
CA PRO A 286 -0.94 -11.99 -8.42
C PRO A 286 -0.14 -12.51 -9.62
N ARG A 287 0.57 -11.61 -10.30
CA ARG A 287 1.37 -11.93 -11.48
C ARG A 287 2.87 -11.92 -11.19
N TYR A 288 3.28 -11.12 -10.22
CA TYR A 288 4.69 -10.89 -9.92
C TYR A 288 5.05 -11.63 -8.64
N SER A 289 6.00 -12.56 -8.73
CA SER A 289 6.56 -13.24 -7.56
C SER A 289 7.43 -12.28 -6.72
N LEU A 290 7.79 -12.71 -5.52
CA LEU A 290 8.77 -11.99 -4.70
C LEU A 290 10.13 -11.87 -5.41
N ASP A 291 10.58 -12.93 -6.07
CA ASP A 291 11.86 -12.98 -6.77
C ASP A 291 11.88 -12.05 -7.99
N ASP A 292 10.77 -11.99 -8.76
CA ASP A 292 10.64 -11.03 -9.86
C ASP A 292 10.82 -9.59 -9.37
N GLY A 293 10.19 -9.26 -8.24
CA GLY A 293 10.30 -7.91 -7.66
C GLY A 293 11.67 -7.61 -7.08
N ILE A 294 12.34 -8.59 -6.44
CA ILE A 294 13.73 -8.43 -5.98
C ILE A 294 14.65 -8.18 -7.20
N CYS A 295 14.53 -8.97 -8.26
CA CYS A 295 15.29 -8.78 -9.50
C CYS A 295 15.05 -7.39 -10.12
N GLU A 296 13.80 -6.92 -10.11
CA GLU A 296 13.43 -5.58 -10.57
C GLU A 296 14.08 -4.49 -9.71
N LEU A 297 14.02 -4.63 -8.38
CA LEU A 297 14.63 -3.69 -7.42
C LEU A 297 16.15 -3.60 -7.59
N ILE A 298 16.84 -4.73 -7.78
CA ILE A 298 18.30 -4.75 -8.04
C ILE A 298 18.62 -3.90 -9.26
N LYS A 299 17.87 -4.05 -10.37
CA LYS A 299 18.04 -3.21 -11.57
C LYS A 299 17.75 -1.74 -11.29
N GLY A 300 16.68 -1.45 -10.56
CA GLY A 300 16.31 -0.08 -10.19
C GLY A 300 17.38 0.60 -9.35
N TYR A 301 17.99 -0.11 -8.42
CA TYR A 301 19.00 0.43 -7.53
C TYR A 301 20.39 0.62 -8.17
N THR A 302 20.59 0.20 -9.41
CA THR A 302 21.74 0.68 -10.20
C THR A 302 21.59 2.17 -10.59
N MET A 303 20.34 2.66 -10.67
CA MET A 303 20.00 4.04 -11.05
C MET A 303 19.75 4.93 -9.82
N ILE A 304 19.19 4.37 -8.76
CA ILE A 304 18.81 5.09 -7.53
C ILE A 304 19.87 4.86 -6.45
N ARG A 305 20.68 5.88 -6.16
CA ARG A 305 21.79 5.79 -5.19
C ARG A 305 21.76 6.89 -4.13
N ASN A 306 20.58 7.30 -3.68
CA ASN A 306 20.48 8.30 -2.63
C ASN A 306 19.30 8.11 -1.70
N THR A 307 19.35 8.76 -0.53
CA THR A 307 18.34 8.67 0.53
C THR A 307 17.10 9.51 0.30
N ARG A 308 17.02 10.33 -0.77
CA ARG A 308 15.89 11.24 -1.01
C ARG A 308 14.57 10.52 -1.32
N TYR A 309 14.62 9.24 -1.63
CA TYR A 309 13.46 8.39 -1.90
C TYR A 309 12.95 7.66 -0.65
N GLY A 310 13.47 7.97 0.51
CA GLY A 310 12.91 7.54 1.78
C GLY A 310 11.64 8.31 2.12
N ASN A 311 10.88 7.77 3.05
CA ASN A 311 9.65 8.40 3.52
C ASN A 311 9.87 9.31 4.75
N VAL A 312 11.11 9.44 5.18
CA VAL A 312 11.52 10.13 6.42
C VAL A 312 12.44 11.28 6.10
#